data_e00c0ef60f02ba0c9b4443bdcb41bced
#
_entry.id   e00c0ef60f02ba0c9b4443bdcb41bced
#
_cell.length_a   1.000
_cell.length_b   1.000
_cell.length_c   1.000
_cell.angle_alpha   90.00
_cell.angle_beta   90.00
_cell.angle_gamma   90.00
#
_symmetry.space_group_name_H-M   'P 1'
#
loop_
_entity.id
_entity.type
_entity.pdbx_description
1 polymer ?
#
loop_
_entity_poly.entity_id
_entity_poly.type
_entity_poly.pdbx_seq_one_letter_code
_entity_poly.pdbx_strand_id
1 'polypeptide(L)'
;MKCKEKREIPETTAVFTANGLPGTRGVCPVCGTNVFKMGATPAHEGMEKPVVVKKASKSGAKSSRSTKGGKKSSSKSSQSGRSARGANFADRISMDGLGKPLVIVESPAKAQTIGRFLGNKYKVVASYGHVRDLLASRLSVDPENNFEPEYRVPNDKSKLVKKIAEIAEKSPEVYLATDPDREGESIAWHLMESADIPEEKTKRVVFHEITKPAIDAAFKNAR
;
A
#
# COMPACT_ATOMS: atom_id res chain seq x y z
N MET A 1 24.12 -2.74 13.75
CA MET A 1 25.38 -3.03 14.45
C MET A 1 26.47 -3.26 13.41
N LYS A 2 27.64 -2.61 13.59
CA LYS A 2 28.81 -2.85 12.74
C LYS A 2 29.45 -4.22 13.04
N CYS A 3 29.33 -4.69 14.28
CA CYS A 3 29.70 -6.07 14.68
C CYS A 3 28.49 -6.97 14.48
N LYS A 4 28.52 -7.94 13.60
CA LYS A 4 27.40 -8.87 13.30
C LYS A 4 27.21 -9.98 14.41
N GLU A 5 27.83 -9.86 15.54
CA GLU A 5 27.78 -10.85 16.63
C GLU A 5 26.87 -10.38 17.79
N LYS A 6 26.17 -11.34 18.40
CA LYS A 6 25.42 -11.13 19.64
C LYS A 6 26.42 -11.02 20.80
N ARG A 7 26.38 -9.92 21.57
CA ARG A 7 27.23 -9.67 22.72
C ARG A 7 26.45 -9.08 23.87
N GLU A 8 26.86 -9.35 25.08
CA GLU A 8 26.36 -8.66 26.27
C GLU A 8 27.03 -7.29 26.37
N ILE A 9 26.24 -6.29 26.72
CA ILE A 9 26.71 -4.91 26.90
C ILE A 9 26.76 -4.65 28.40
N PRO A 10 27.96 -4.50 29.01
CA PRO A 10 28.09 -4.42 30.46
C PRO A 10 27.49 -3.15 31.06
N GLU A 11 27.54 -2.03 30.33
CA GLU A 11 26.99 -0.76 30.80
C GLU A 11 25.73 -0.41 30.02
N THR A 12 24.59 -0.60 30.68
CA THR A 12 23.29 -0.23 30.10
C THR A 12 22.55 0.74 31.00
N THR A 13 22.00 1.81 30.41
CA THR A 13 21.22 2.82 31.12
C THR A 13 19.73 2.64 30.77
N ALA A 14 18.87 2.58 31.78
CA ALA A 14 17.43 2.58 31.60
C ALA A 14 16.98 3.99 31.16
N VAL A 15 16.17 4.07 30.12
CA VAL A 15 15.65 5.34 29.57
C VAL A 15 14.23 5.17 29.07
N PHE A 16 13.45 6.26 29.09
CA PHE A 16 12.16 6.31 28.40
C PHE A 16 12.33 6.97 27.03
N THR A 17 11.67 6.43 26.03
CA THR A 17 11.58 7.09 24.70
C THR A 17 10.71 8.35 24.79
N ALA A 18 10.77 9.18 23.76
CA ALA A 18 9.91 10.38 23.65
C ALA A 18 8.40 10.05 23.71
N ASN A 19 8.03 8.81 23.43
CA ASN A 19 6.65 8.30 23.52
C ASN A 19 6.32 7.64 24.87
N GLY A 20 7.19 7.78 25.87
CA GLY A 20 6.99 7.20 27.21
C GLY A 20 7.17 5.67 27.30
N LEU A 21 7.72 5.02 26.26
CA LEU A 21 7.98 3.59 26.28
C LEU A 21 9.34 3.29 26.95
N PRO A 22 9.42 2.30 27.86
CA PRO A 22 10.67 1.94 28.53
C PRO A 22 11.63 1.23 27.59
N GLY A 23 12.90 1.49 27.72
CA GLY A 23 13.96 0.84 26.99
C GLY A 23 15.31 1.03 27.64
N THR A 24 16.28 0.21 27.21
CA THR A 24 17.64 0.22 27.73
C THR A 24 18.60 0.62 26.62
N ARG A 25 19.47 1.61 26.90
CA ARG A 25 20.49 2.10 25.99
C ARG A 25 21.86 1.68 26.48
N GLY A 26 22.72 1.24 25.57
CA GLY A 26 24.10 0.91 25.85
C GLY A 26 25.01 1.15 24.66
N VAL A 27 26.31 1.11 24.85
CA VAL A 27 27.33 1.30 23.82
C VAL A 27 28.08 -0.02 23.64
N CYS A 28 28.23 -0.47 22.40
CA CYS A 28 29.03 -1.69 22.13
C CYS A 28 30.52 -1.41 22.43
N PRO A 29 31.19 -2.21 23.31
CA PRO A 29 32.58 -1.97 23.70
C PRO A 29 33.57 -2.17 22.56
N VAL A 30 33.19 -2.91 21.49
CA VAL A 30 34.08 -3.24 20.37
C VAL A 30 33.99 -2.22 19.24
N CYS A 31 32.77 -1.77 18.87
CA CYS A 31 32.59 -0.91 17.72
C CYS A 31 32.01 0.47 18.03
N GLY A 32 31.78 0.79 19.30
CA GLY A 32 31.25 2.09 19.73
C GLY A 32 29.82 2.39 19.26
N THR A 33 29.10 1.42 18.68
CA THR A 33 27.74 1.65 18.20
C THR A 33 26.75 1.72 19.35
N ASN A 34 25.92 2.76 19.40
CA ASN A 34 24.82 2.86 20.34
C ASN A 34 23.76 1.80 20.02
N VAL A 35 23.40 0.99 21.02
CA VAL A 35 22.39 -0.06 20.95
C VAL A 35 21.23 0.33 21.86
N PHE A 36 20.01 0.09 21.38
CA PHE A 36 18.80 0.33 22.15
C PHE A 36 17.91 -0.92 22.12
N LYS A 37 17.50 -1.38 23.30
CA LYS A 37 16.58 -2.51 23.46
C LYS A 37 15.28 -2.01 24.10
N MET A 38 14.15 -2.24 23.43
CA MET A 38 12.84 -1.96 23.99
C MET A 38 12.47 -3.00 25.05
N GLY A 39 11.91 -2.55 26.17
CA GLY A 39 11.41 -3.39 27.24
C GLY A 39 11.62 -2.74 28.61
N ALA A 40 10.70 -3.04 29.55
CA ALA A 40 10.84 -2.64 30.95
C ALA A 40 11.88 -3.53 31.63
N THR A 41 12.74 -2.94 32.44
CA THR A 41 13.67 -3.62 33.33
C THR A 41 13.45 -3.12 34.77
N PRO A 42 13.87 -3.83 35.82
CA PRO A 42 13.73 -3.37 37.21
C PRO A 42 14.32 -1.98 37.45
N ALA A 43 15.31 -1.56 36.66
CA ALA A 43 15.91 -0.24 36.74
C ALA A 43 14.95 0.92 36.30
N HIS A 44 13.77 0.60 35.73
CA HIS A 44 12.75 1.60 35.42
C HIS A 44 11.76 1.81 36.57
N GLU A 45 11.82 0.97 37.62
CA GLU A 45 11.02 1.14 38.85
C GLU A 45 11.56 2.34 39.64
N GLY A 46 10.75 3.39 39.74
CA GLY A 46 11.16 4.65 40.39
C GLY A 46 11.61 5.79 39.46
N MET A 47 11.71 5.55 38.15
CA MET A 47 11.95 6.64 37.18
C MET A 47 10.63 7.33 36.77
N GLU A 48 10.62 8.67 36.81
CA GLU A 48 9.46 9.44 36.33
C GLU A 48 9.27 9.26 34.82
N LYS A 49 8.03 8.87 34.43
CA LYS A 49 7.68 8.75 33.01
C LYS A 49 7.54 10.15 32.40
N PRO A 50 8.19 10.47 31.26
CA PRO A 50 8.01 11.76 30.63
C PRO A 50 6.55 11.96 30.22
N VAL A 51 5.98 13.10 30.59
CA VAL A 51 4.62 13.49 30.22
C VAL A 51 4.59 13.76 28.73
N VAL A 52 3.92 12.90 27.97
CA VAL A 52 3.75 13.05 26.52
C VAL A 52 2.73 14.16 26.27
N VAL A 53 3.21 15.40 26.07
CA VAL A 53 2.37 16.50 25.61
C VAL A 53 2.06 16.29 24.12
N LYS A 54 0.85 15.82 23.80
CA LYS A 54 0.36 15.77 22.42
C LYS A 54 0.26 17.21 21.90
N LYS A 55 1.19 17.62 21.03
CA LYS A 55 1.06 18.88 20.29
C LYS A 55 -0.17 18.82 19.40
N ALA A 56 -1.16 19.66 19.72
CA ALA A 56 -2.32 19.91 18.88
C ALA A 56 -1.86 20.51 17.55
N SER A 57 -2.32 19.92 16.45
CA SER A 57 -2.11 20.46 15.11
C SER A 57 -2.85 21.78 14.95
N LYS A 58 -2.14 22.88 14.83
CA LYS A 58 -2.68 24.17 14.38
C LYS A 58 -2.81 24.15 12.85
N SER A 59 -4.04 24.18 12.39
CA SER A 59 -4.41 24.59 11.03
C SER A 59 -4.26 26.10 10.91
N GLY A 60 -3.72 26.59 9.79
CA GLY A 60 -4.03 27.94 9.36
C GLY A 60 -2.89 28.76 8.79
N ALA A 61 -3.17 29.19 7.59
CA ALA A 61 -2.83 30.45 6.94
C ALA A 61 -1.64 30.51 5.99
N LYS A 62 -2.04 30.80 4.77
CA LYS A 62 -1.29 31.25 3.60
C LYS A 62 -0.39 32.47 3.91
N SER A 63 0.80 32.48 3.35
CA SER A 63 1.43 33.71 2.86
C SER A 63 2.41 33.37 1.73
N SER A 64 2.15 33.98 0.61
CA SER A 64 2.98 34.07 -0.58
C SER A 64 4.23 34.91 -0.34
N ARG A 65 5.38 34.48 -0.81
CA ARG A 65 6.35 35.39 -1.47
C ARG A 65 7.46 34.63 -2.20
N SER A 66 7.63 35.04 -3.45
CA SER A 66 8.67 34.70 -4.39
C SER A 66 10.08 35.09 -3.93
N THR A 67 11.12 34.33 -4.29
CA THR A 67 12.24 34.76 -5.14
C THR A 67 13.33 33.68 -5.27
N LYS A 68 13.68 33.45 -6.53
CA LYS A 68 15.00 33.17 -7.17
C LYS A 68 16.09 32.32 -6.48
N GLY A 69 16.49 31.27 -7.19
CA GLY A 69 17.89 31.05 -7.60
C GLY A 69 18.69 30.07 -6.76
N GLY A 70 19.15 28.99 -7.38
CA GLY A 70 20.24 28.19 -6.86
C GLY A 70 20.25 26.72 -7.31
N LYS A 71 20.88 26.47 -8.46
CA LYS A 71 21.35 25.11 -8.84
C LYS A 71 22.29 24.58 -7.74
N LYS A 72 22.05 23.35 -7.30
CA LYS A 72 23.12 22.37 -7.04
C LYS A 72 22.55 20.95 -6.96
N SER A 73 23.18 20.10 -7.75
CA SER A 73 23.09 18.66 -7.79
C SER A 73 23.45 18.02 -6.45
N SER A 74 22.76 16.95 -6.06
CA SER A 74 23.39 15.68 -5.76
C SER A 74 22.55 14.78 -4.84
N SER A 75 22.70 13.53 -5.15
CA SER A 75 22.56 12.33 -4.30
C SER A 75 21.18 11.83 -3.95
N LYS A 76 20.80 10.82 -4.71
CA LYS A 76 19.86 9.77 -4.36
C LYS A 76 20.20 9.20 -2.97
N SER A 77 19.32 9.34 -2.01
CA SER A 77 19.22 8.44 -0.88
C SER A 77 17.94 7.65 -1.03
N SER A 78 18.11 6.35 -1.27
CA SER A 78 17.09 5.33 -1.20
C SER A 78 16.48 5.32 0.21
N GLN A 79 15.32 5.93 0.39
CA GLN A 79 14.52 5.72 1.60
C GLN A 79 13.64 4.50 1.36
N SER A 80 14.13 3.37 1.88
CA SER A 80 13.35 2.16 2.12
C SER A 80 12.04 2.48 2.83
N GLY A 81 10.92 2.00 2.21
CA GLY A 81 9.57 2.25 2.66
C GLY A 81 9.33 1.92 4.12
N ARG A 82 9.04 2.94 4.91
CA ARG A 82 8.25 2.77 6.12
C ARG A 82 6.82 2.49 5.67
N SER A 83 6.40 1.24 5.80
CA SER A 83 5.01 0.84 5.63
C SER A 83 4.13 1.73 6.51
N ALA A 84 3.36 2.59 5.91
CA ALA A 84 2.29 3.34 6.57
C ALA A 84 1.20 2.34 6.97
N ARG A 85 1.35 1.72 8.14
CA ARG A 85 0.30 0.93 8.78
C ARG A 85 -0.83 1.89 9.14
N GLY A 86 -1.94 1.84 8.39
CA GLY A 86 -3.15 2.55 8.73
C GLY A 86 -3.85 3.37 7.64
N ALA A 87 -3.25 3.60 6.47
CA ALA A 87 -3.97 4.25 5.37
C ALA A 87 -4.84 3.21 4.64
N ASN A 88 -6.15 3.35 4.73
CA ASN A 88 -7.12 2.50 4.04
C ASN A 88 -6.90 2.65 2.52
N PHE A 89 -6.72 1.55 1.79
CA PHE A 89 -6.53 1.59 0.32
C PHE A 89 -7.69 2.31 -0.38
N ALA A 90 -8.90 2.19 0.16
CA ALA A 90 -10.09 2.85 -0.35
C ALA A 90 -9.98 4.39 -0.34
N ASP A 91 -9.32 4.98 0.66
CA ASP A 91 -9.21 6.44 0.77
C ASP A 91 -8.34 7.07 -0.33
N ARG A 92 -7.54 6.24 -1.00
CA ARG A 92 -6.67 6.65 -2.12
C ARG A 92 -7.39 6.70 -3.47
N ILE A 93 -8.59 6.12 -3.56
CA ILE A 93 -9.41 6.17 -4.77
C ILE A 93 -10.32 7.39 -4.68
N SER A 94 -10.14 8.35 -5.60
CA SER A 94 -11.05 9.46 -5.76
C SER A 94 -12.37 8.98 -6.38
N MET A 95 -13.48 9.59 -6.00
CA MET A 95 -14.79 9.38 -6.62
C MET A 95 -15.03 10.30 -7.83
N ASP A 96 -14.05 11.14 -8.20
CA ASP A 96 -14.16 12.01 -9.37
C ASP A 96 -14.18 11.19 -10.67
N GLY A 97 -14.93 11.64 -11.65
CA GLY A 97 -15.02 11.00 -12.97
C GLY A 97 -15.90 9.74 -12.99
N LEU A 98 -16.90 9.65 -12.12
CA LEU A 98 -17.97 8.67 -12.23
C LEU A 98 -18.71 8.78 -13.57
N GLY A 99 -19.14 7.64 -14.11
CA GLY A 99 -19.80 7.59 -15.43
C GLY A 99 -18.82 7.49 -16.61
N LYS A 100 -17.50 7.49 -16.37
CA LYS A 100 -16.49 7.18 -17.39
C LYS A 100 -16.20 5.68 -17.40
N PRO A 101 -15.71 5.12 -18.53
CA PRO A 101 -15.19 3.74 -18.54
C PRO A 101 -14.12 3.55 -17.45
N LEU A 102 -14.26 2.50 -16.67
CA LEU A 102 -13.37 2.16 -15.57
C LEU A 102 -12.23 1.28 -16.06
N VAL A 103 -11.00 1.61 -15.68
CA VAL A 103 -9.82 0.76 -15.91
C VAL A 103 -9.26 0.35 -14.56
N ILE A 104 -9.14 -0.95 -14.34
CA ILE A 104 -8.59 -1.52 -13.10
C ILE A 104 -7.23 -2.15 -13.40
N VAL A 105 -6.22 -1.75 -12.64
CA VAL A 105 -4.85 -2.28 -12.71
C VAL A 105 -4.43 -2.79 -11.34
N GLU A 106 -3.38 -3.62 -11.26
CA GLU A 106 -2.96 -4.21 -10.00
C GLU A 106 -2.21 -3.25 -9.07
N SER A 107 -1.49 -2.25 -9.61
CA SER A 107 -0.62 -1.39 -8.79
C SER A 107 -0.88 0.10 -9.01
N PRO A 108 -0.67 0.93 -7.96
CA PRO A 108 -0.86 2.38 -8.07
C PRO A 108 0.14 3.06 -9.02
N ALA A 109 1.34 2.50 -9.18
CA ALA A 109 2.33 3.01 -10.12
C ALA A 109 1.86 2.84 -11.57
N LYS A 110 1.30 1.66 -11.91
CA LYS A 110 0.67 1.41 -13.21
C LYS A 110 -0.55 2.32 -13.42
N ALA A 111 -1.39 2.47 -12.42
CA ALA A 111 -2.56 3.36 -12.50
C ALA A 111 -2.16 4.80 -12.85
N GLN A 112 -1.10 5.31 -12.23
CA GLN A 112 -0.61 6.65 -12.50
C GLN A 112 -0.05 6.79 -13.93
N THR A 113 0.70 5.80 -14.41
CA THR A 113 1.33 5.85 -15.73
C THR A 113 0.29 5.67 -16.84
N ILE A 114 -0.57 4.67 -16.73
CA ILE A 114 -1.64 4.38 -17.68
C ILE A 114 -2.66 5.52 -17.71
N GLY A 115 -3.01 6.07 -16.54
CA GLY A 115 -3.90 7.23 -16.45
C GLY A 115 -3.37 8.47 -17.19
N ARG A 116 -2.04 8.69 -17.21
CA ARG A 116 -1.43 9.76 -18.02
C ARG A 116 -1.57 9.50 -19.53
N PHE A 117 -1.47 8.23 -19.97
CA PHE A 117 -1.60 7.88 -21.39
C PHE A 117 -3.05 7.93 -21.88
N LEU A 118 -3.98 7.45 -21.07
CA LEU A 118 -5.41 7.43 -21.40
C LEU A 118 -6.09 8.80 -21.21
N GLY A 119 -5.47 9.67 -20.42
CA GLY A 119 -5.98 11.01 -20.15
C GLY A 119 -7.31 10.98 -19.40
N ASN A 120 -8.14 12.00 -19.66
CA ASN A 120 -9.38 12.21 -18.90
C ASN A 120 -10.59 11.38 -19.43
N LYS A 121 -10.39 10.51 -20.41
CA LYS A 121 -11.44 9.69 -21.01
C LYS A 121 -11.84 8.51 -20.12
N TYR A 122 -10.92 8.01 -19.33
CA TYR A 122 -11.08 6.83 -18.50
C TYR A 122 -10.90 7.15 -17.02
N LYS A 123 -11.55 6.39 -16.16
CA LYS A 123 -11.30 6.37 -14.72
C LYS A 123 -10.34 5.21 -14.43
N VAL A 124 -9.11 5.51 -14.04
CA VAL A 124 -8.10 4.47 -13.72
C VAL A 124 -7.99 4.31 -12.21
N VAL A 125 -8.12 3.07 -11.73
CA VAL A 125 -7.98 2.70 -10.32
C VAL A 125 -7.04 1.53 -10.14
N ALA A 126 -6.45 1.38 -8.96
CA ALA A 126 -5.61 0.24 -8.61
C ALA A 126 -6.31 -0.66 -7.60
N SER A 127 -6.14 -2.00 -7.76
CA SER A 127 -6.59 -3.01 -6.79
C SER A 127 -5.62 -3.19 -5.62
N TYR A 128 -4.41 -2.68 -5.74
CA TYR A 128 -3.33 -2.89 -4.76
C TYR A 128 -3.01 -4.37 -4.52
N GLY A 129 -2.92 -5.15 -5.59
CA GLY A 129 -2.69 -6.58 -5.59
C GLY A 129 -3.97 -7.39 -5.40
N HIS A 130 -3.85 -8.58 -4.81
CA HIS A 130 -4.99 -9.49 -4.57
C HIS A 130 -6.06 -8.84 -3.70
N VAL A 131 -7.31 -9.04 -4.09
CA VAL A 131 -8.50 -8.53 -3.37
C VAL A 131 -9.26 -9.62 -2.64
N ARG A 132 -9.01 -10.90 -2.99
CA ARG A 132 -9.64 -12.10 -2.42
C ARG A 132 -8.58 -13.19 -2.29
N ASP A 133 -8.62 -13.97 -1.22
CA ASP A 133 -7.66 -15.04 -0.96
C ASP A 133 -8.31 -16.14 -0.12
N LEU A 134 -7.65 -17.29 -0.02
CA LEU A 134 -8.02 -18.36 0.90
C LEU A 134 -7.75 -17.94 2.35
N LEU A 135 -8.48 -18.50 3.31
CA LEU A 135 -8.24 -18.23 4.73
C LEU A 135 -6.92 -18.87 5.19
N ALA A 136 -6.03 -18.05 5.75
CA ALA A 136 -4.76 -18.54 6.30
C ALA A 136 -4.92 -19.29 7.64
N SER A 137 -6.07 -19.15 8.32
CA SER A 137 -6.31 -19.72 9.66
C SER A 137 -6.78 -21.16 9.65
N ARG A 138 -7.25 -21.69 8.52
CA ARG A 138 -7.75 -23.06 8.34
C ARG A 138 -7.54 -23.52 6.91
N LEU A 139 -7.75 -24.83 6.68
CA LEU A 139 -7.85 -25.36 5.34
C LEU A 139 -9.13 -24.80 4.68
N SER A 140 -8.96 -23.90 3.72
CA SER A 140 -10.06 -23.25 2.99
C SER A 140 -10.35 -23.95 1.67
N VAL A 141 -10.31 -25.28 1.69
CA VAL A 141 -10.65 -26.16 0.61
C VAL A 141 -11.49 -27.30 1.20
N ASP A 142 -12.61 -27.62 0.60
CA ASP A 142 -13.49 -28.69 1.04
C ASP A 142 -13.10 -30.01 0.37
N PRO A 143 -12.42 -30.95 1.07
CA PRO A 143 -12.00 -32.23 0.49
C PRO A 143 -13.17 -33.15 0.14
N GLU A 144 -14.33 -32.99 0.82
CA GLU A 144 -15.51 -33.83 0.62
C GLU A 144 -16.33 -33.36 -0.58
N ASN A 145 -16.20 -32.07 -0.94
CA ASN A 145 -16.90 -31.43 -2.05
C ASN A 145 -15.92 -31.09 -3.19
N ASN A 146 -15.27 -32.09 -3.76
CA ASN A 146 -14.37 -31.95 -4.92
C ASN A 146 -13.29 -30.87 -4.76
N PHE A 147 -12.80 -30.65 -3.54
CA PHE A 147 -11.77 -29.66 -3.21
C PHE A 147 -12.18 -28.21 -3.56
N GLU A 148 -13.46 -27.88 -3.43
CA GLU A 148 -13.95 -26.53 -3.72
C GLU A 148 -13.27 -25.51 -2.81
N PRO A 149 -12.66 -24.43 -3.37
CA PRO A 149 -11.96 -23.44 -2.58
C PRO A 149 -12.92 -22.41 -1.98
N GLU A 150 -12.76 -22.15 -0.68
CA GLU A 150 -13.49 -21.08 0.02
C GLU A 150 -12.67 -19.78 0.02
N TYR A 151 -13.03 -18.85 -0.84
CA TYR A 151 -12.38 -17.54 -0.92
C TYR A 151 -13.02 -16.51 -0.01
N ARG A 152 -12.19 -15.60 0.51
CA ARG A 152 -12.62 -14.48 1.32
C ARG A 152 -11.92 -13.18 0.94
N VAL A 153 -12.66 -12.08 0.99
CA VAL A 153 -12.10 -10.73 0.90
C VAL A 153 -11.51 -10.35 2.26
N PRO A 154 -10.19 -10.09 2.38
CA PRO A 154 -9.59 -9.61 3.63
C PRO A 154 -10.22 -8.32 4.11
N ASN A 155 -10.28 -8.12 5.44
CA ASN A 155 -10.96 -6.98 6.05
C ASN A 155 -10.38 -5.63 5.60
N ASP A 156 -9.07 -5.54 5.38
CA ASP A 156 -8.37 -4.36 4.89
C ASP A 156 -8.70 -4.04 3.43
N LYS A 157 -9.12 -5.04 2.64
CA LYS A 157 -9.54 -4.91 1.24
C LYS A 157 -11.05 -4.66 1.07
N SER A 158 -11.87 -4.99 2.06
CA SER A 158 -13.32 -4.92 1.95
C SER A 158 -13.84 -3.53 1.52
N LYS A 159 -13.29 -2.46 2.09
CA LYS A 159 -13.65 -1.09 1.70
C LYS A 159 -13.20 -0.73 0.28
N LEU A 160 -12.06 -1.25 -0.14
CA LEU A 160 -11.53 -1.06 -1.50
C LEU A 160 -12.45 -1.73 -2.53
N VAL A 161 -12.80 -3.00 -2.29
CA VAL A 161 -13.70 -3.76 -3.17
C VAL A 161 -15.06 -3.08 -3.29
N LYS A 162 -15.67 -2.67 -2.18
CA LYS A 162 -16.96 -1.92 -2.19
C LYS A 162 -16.87 -0.64 -3.02
N LYS A 163 -15.77 0.10 -2.91
CA LYS A 163 -15.57 1.33 -3.67
C LYS A 163 -15.35 1.07 -5.16
N ILE A 164 -14.64 0.00 -5.52
CA ILE A 164 -14.50 -0.44 -6.91
C ILE A 164 -15.87 -0.86 -7.47
N ALA A 165 -16.66 -1.64 -6.72
CA ALA A 165 -18.00 -2.04 -7.12
C ALA A 165 -18.91 -0.83 -7.39
N GLU A 166 -18.92 0.18 -6.50
CA GLU A 166 -19.69 1.40 -6.68
C GLU A 166 -19.30 2.18 -7.94
N ILE A 167 -17.99 2.24 -8.25
CA ILE A 167 -17.51 2.91 -9.47
C ILE A 167 -17.88 2.07 -10.71
N ALA A 168 -17.72 0.74 -10.66
CA ALA A 168 -18.05 -0.16 -11.75
C ALA A 168 -19.55 -0.14 -12.11
N GLU A 169 -20.41 -0.08 -11.10
CA GLU A 169 -21.86 0.04 -11.29
C GLU A 169 -22.22 1.28 -12.15
N LYS A 170 -21.58 2.43 -11.83
CA LYS A 170 -21.80 3.71 -12.51
C LYS A 170 -21.04 3.86 -13.83
N SER A 171 -20.16 2.91 -14.16
CA SER A 171 -19.35 2.93 -15.38
C SER A 171 -20.05 2.20 -16.52
N PRO A 172 -19.99 2.71 -17.75
CA PRO A 172 -20.55 2.03 -18.92
C PRO A 172 -19.79 0.74 -19.28
N GLU A 173 -18.48 0.73 -19.07
CA GLU A 173 -17.59 -0.39 -19.35
C GLU A 173 -16.49 -0.48 -18.29
N VAL A 174 -16.04 -1.69 -18.02
CA VAL A 174 -14.95 -2.00 -17.09
C VAL A 174 -13.83 -2.72 -17.84
N TYR A 175 -12.64 -2.17 -17.80
CA TYR A 175 -11.44 -2.73 -18.41
C TYR A 175 -10.53 -3.30 -17.33
N LEU A 176 -10.28 -4.61 -17.37
CA LEU A 176 -9.31 -5.30 -16.51
C LEU A 176 -7.96 -5.29 -17.22
N ALA A 177 -7.09 -4.42 -16.76
CA ALA A 177 -5.77 -4.15 -17.35
C ALA A 177 -4.63 -4.57 -16.41
N THR A 178 -4.74 -5.81 -15.88
CA THR A 178 -3.71 -6.48 -15.09
C THR A 178 -2.70 -7.15 -16.01
N ASP A 179 -1.53 -7.54 -15.50
CA ASP A 179 -0.49 -8.21 -16.27
C ASP A 179 -0.99 -9.51 -16.92
N PRO A 180 -0.45 -9.89 -18.08
CA PRO A 180 -0.81 -11.14 -18.76
C PRO A 180 -0.05 -12.35 -18.18
N ASP A 181 0.03 -12.43 -16.88
CA ASP A 181 0.61 -13.53 -16.14
C ASP A 181 -0.44 -14.21 -15.26
N ARG A 182 -0.06 -15.31 -14.61
CA ARG A 182 -0.95 -16.09 -13.75
C ARG A 182 -1.51 -15.25 -12.59
N GLU A 183 -0.69 -14.36 -12.04
CA GLU A 183 -1.10 -13.49 -10.94
C GLU A 183 -2.12 -12.44 -11.41
N GLY A 184 -1.85 -11.77 -12.52
CA GLY A 184 -2.75 -10.76 -13.08
C GLY A 184 -4.10 -11.34 -13.51
N GLU A 185 -4.14 -12.55 -14.09
CA GLU A 185 -5.40 -13.23 -14.44
C GLU A 185 -6.19 -13.59 -13.17
N SER A 186 -5.51 -14.06 -12.12
CA SER A 186 -6.14 -14.36 -10.83
C SER A 186 -6.73 -13.09 -10.18
N ILE A 187 -5.99 -11.98 -10.21
CA ILE A 187 -6.47 -10.69 -9.69
C ILE A 187 -7.71 -10.22 -10.47
N ALA A 188 -7.69 -10.32 -11.80
CA ALA A 188 -8.79 -9.93 -12.65
C ALA A 188 -10.07 -10.73 -12.32
N TRP A 189 -9.97 -12.06 -12.26
CA TRP A 189 -11.07 -12.94 -11.91
C TRP A 189 -11.61 -12.67 -10.49
N HIS A 190 -10.72 -12.56 -9.51
CA HIS A 190 -11.12 -12.26 -8.14
C HIS A 190 -11.80 -10.88 -7.99
N LEU A 191 -11.43 -9.90 -8.82
CA LEU A 191 -12.08 -8.59 -8.85
C LEU A 191 -13.50 -8.69 -9.38
N MET A 192 -13.73 -9.40 -10.49
CA MET A 192 -15.06 -9.59 -11.04
C MET A 192 -15.99 -10.23 -10.02
N GLU A 193 -15.56 -11.34 -9.42
CA GLU A 193 -16.32 -12.08 -8.41
C GLU A 193 -16.59 -11.28 -7.14
N SER A 194 -15.57 -10.57 -6.60
CA SER A 194 -15.69 -9.90 -5.32
C SER A 194 -16.39 -8.54 -5.39
N ALA A 195 -16.38 -7.90 -6.54
CA ALA A 195 -17.03 -6.61 -6.78
C ALA A 195 -18.34 -6.74 -7.58
N ASP A 196 -18.79 -7.97 -7.84
CA ASP A 196 -20.01 -8.31 -8.59
C ASP A 196 -20.10 -7.52 -9.92
N ILE A 197 -19.00 -7.57 -10.68
CA ILE A 197 -18.92 -6.86 -11.96
C ILE A 197 -19.46 -7.75 -13.06
N PRO A 198 -20.54 -7.37 -13.79
CA PRO A 198 -21.09 -8.18 -14.86
C PRO A 198 -20.08 -8.43 -15.99
N GLU A 199 -20.00 -9.66 -16.46
CA GLU A 199 -19.09 -10.05 -17.54
C GLU A 199 -19.37 -9.27 -18.82
N GLU A 200 -20.63 -8.98 -19.11
CA GLU A 200 -21.09 -8.21 -20.28
C GLU A 200 -20.52 -6.78 -20.35
N LYS A 201 -20.21 -6.18 -19.17
CA LYS A 201 -19.56 -4.86 -19.06
C LYS A 201 -18.04 -4.94 -19.03
N THR A 202 -17.48 -6.14 -18.88
CA THR A 202 -16.06 -6.33 -18.58
C THR A 202 -15.30 -6.67 -19.85
N LYS A 203 -14.16 -6.01 -20.05
CA LYS A 203 -13.23 -6.27 -21.14
C LYS A 203 -11.84 -6.52 -20.59
N ARG A 204 -11.17 -7.55 -21.06
CA ARG A 204 -9.79 -7.84 -20.72
C ARG A 204 -8.85 -7.10 -21.66
N VAL A 205 -7.94 -6.29 -21.10
CA VAL A 205 -6.87 -5.57 -21.83
C VAL A 205 -5.54 -6.17 -21.47
N VAL A 206 -4.79 -6.62 -22.49
CA VAL A 206 -3.49 -7.26 -22.34
C VAL A 206 -2.43 -6.40 -23.02
N PHE A 207 -1.36 -6.06 -22.29
CA PHE A 207 -0.19 -5.38 -22.82
C PHE A 207 1.07 -5.92 -22.15
N HIS A 208 2.15 -6.03 -22.90
CA HIS A 208 3.44 -6.55 -22.42
C HIS A 208 4.40 -5.44 -22.00
N GLU A 209 4.11 -4.20 -22.36
CA GLU A 209 4.91 -3.03 -22.00
C GLU A 209 4.00 -1.82 -21.72
N ILE A 210 4.47 -0.93 -20.85
CA ILE A 210 3.72 0.27 -20.47
C ILE A 210 4.23 1.46 -21.29
N THR A 211 4.01 1.40 -22.62
CA THR A 211 4.25 2.49 -23.53
C THR A 211 2.93 2.99 -24.11
N LYS A 212 2.87 4.27 -24.50
CA LYS A 212 1.62 4.82 -25.03
C LYS A 212 1.11 4.06 -26.27
N PRO A 213 1.94 3.72 -27.28
CA PRO A 213 1.48 2.96 -28.44
C PRO A 213 0.95 1.57 -28.08
N ALA A 214 1.63 0.85 -27.15
CA ALA A 214 1.21 -0.48 -26.73
C ALA A 214 -0.14 -0.43 -25.98
N ILE A 215 -0.33 0.54 -25.11
CA ILE A 215 -1.60 0.75 -24.39
C ILE A 215 -2.72 1.10 -25.38
N ASP A 216 -2.49 2.05 -26.31
CA ASP A 216 -3.50 2.42 -27.30
C ASP A 216 -3.89 1.22 -28.19
N ALA A 217 -2.92 0.38 -28.57
CA ALA A 217 -3.17 -0.85 -29.32
C ALA A 217 -3.94 -1.89 -28.50
N ALA A 218 -3.60 -2.09 -27.22
CA ALA A 218 -4.25 -3.02 -26.34
C ALA A 218 -5.73 -2.66 -26.08
N PHE A 219 -6.04 -1.38 -25.91
CA PHE A 219 -7.42 -0.93 -25.73
C PHE A 219 -8.28 -1.08 -27.00
N LYS A 220 -7.69 -1.03 -28.19
CA LYS A 220 -8.38 -1.33 -29.45
C LYS A 220 -8.71 -2.81 -29.63
N ASN A 221 -7.91 -3.68 -29.03
CA ASN A 221 -8.01 -5.13 -29.11
C ASN A 221 -8.53 -5.75 -27.79
N ALA A 222 -9.25 -4.98 -26.97
CA ALA A 222 -9.86 -5.47 -25.74
C ALA A 222 -10.85 -6.62 -26.03
N ARG A 223 -10.80 -7.67 -25.20
CA ARG A 223 -11.58 -8.92 -25.32
C ARG A 223 -12.60 -9.03 -24.22
#